data_011794a5c29b998088784a8f0719bb99
#
_entry.id   011794a5c29b998088784a8f0719bb99
#
_cell.length_a   1.000
_cell.length_b   1.000
_cell.length_c   1.000
_cell.angle_alpha   90.00
_cell.angle_beta   90.00
_cell.angle_gamma   90.00
#
_symmetry.space_group_name_H-M   'P 1'
#
loop_
_entity.id
_entity.type
_entity.pdbx_description
1 polymer ?
#
loop_
_entity_poly.entity_id
_entity_poly.type
_entity_poly.pdbx_seq_one_letter_code
_entity_poly.pdbx_strand_id
1 'polypeptide(L)'
;MLKFNYFHFHLSDDQGFRAEIKKHPELSLAGGSREGSHFGKKENDDSVYSHFYTQAQLKEISEYCKERYIEVIPEIDIPGHASAILQAYPELSCNKEQVKAKTRQGIFKD
;
A
#
# COMPACT_ATOMS: atom_id res chain seq x y z
N MET A 1 27.07 -9.99 -1.50
CA MET A 1 25.80 -10.53 -2.00
C MET A 1 25.06 -11.16 -0.84
N LEU A 2 23.80 -10.75 -0.54
CA LEU A 2 23.10 -11.13 0.70
C LEU A 2 22.40 -12.50 0.62
N LYS A 3 22.41 -13.18 -0.51
CA LYS A 3 21.86 -14.53 -0.73
C LYS A 3 20.40 -14.70 -0.26
N PHE A 4 19.53 -13.72 -0.55
CA PHE A 4 18.10 -13.86 -0.30
C PHE A 4 17.47 -14.88 -1.26
N ASN A 5 16.52 -15.67 -0.74
CA ASN A 5 15.71 -16.60 -1.51
C ASN A 5 14.27 -16.09 -1.71
N TYR A 6 13.81 -15.22 -0.81
CA TYR A 6 12.46 -14.67 -0.79
C TYR A 6 12.50 -13.16 -0.70
N PHE A 7 11.58 -12.54 -1.42
CA PHE A 7 11.26 -11.12 -1.29
C PHE A 7 9.80 -11.00 -0.86
N HIS A 8 9.59 -10.74 0.44
CA HIS A 8 8.29 -10.44 1.00
C HIS A 8 7.92 -9.00 0.64
N PHE A 9 6.97 -8.84 -0.27
CA PHE A 9 6.59 -7.56 -0.84
C PHE A 9 5.29 -7.05 -0.23
N HIS A 10 5.40 -6.23 0.79
CA HIS A 10 4.31 -5.59 1.50
C HIS A 10 3.69 -4.49 0.63
N LEU A 11 2.49 -4.74 0.09
CA LEU A 11 1.85 -3.89 -0.92
C LEU A 11 0.64 -3.12 -0.39
N SER A 12 0.11 -3.47 0.78
CA SER A 12 -0.99 -2.73 1.40
C SER A 12 -0.82 -2.60 2.90
N ASP A 13 -1.20 -1.45 3.43
CA ASP A 13 -1.23 -1.16 4.87
C ASP A 13 -2.13 0.06 5.08
N ASP A 14 -2.30 0.50 6.33
CA ASP A 14 -3.02 1.72 6.70
C ASP A 14 -2.50 2.98 5.97
N GLN A 15 -1.21 2.98 5.59
CA GLN A 15 -0.55 4.11 4.93
C GLN A 15 -0.70 4.14 3.42
N GLY A 16 -1.23 3.11 2.82
CA GLY A 16 -1.48 3.11 1.39
C GLY A 16 -1.64 1.73 0.76
N PHE A 17 -2.39 1.68 -0.33
CA PHE A 17 -2.53 0.52 -1.20
C PHE A 17 -1.64 0.70 -2.43
N ARG A 18 -0.65 -0.15 -2.63
CA ARG A 18 0.47 0.06 -3.56
C ARG A 18 0.46 -0.83 -4.81
N ALA A 19 -0.59 -1.62 -5.03
CA ALA A 19 -0.72 -2.48 -6.21
C ALA A 19 -1.84 -1.98 -7.13
N GLU A 20 -1.58 -1.88 -8.43
CA GLU A 20 -2.62 -1.57 -9.41
C GLU A 20 -3.62 -2.71 -9.53
N ILE A 21 -4.90 -2.43 -9.27
CA ILE A 21 -6.01 -3.34 -9.51
C ILE A 21 -6.92 -2.76 -10.58
N LYS A 22 -6.77 -3.19 -11.83
CA LYS A 22 -7.48 -2.63 -12.99
C LYS A 22 -9.00 -2.67 -12.87
N LYS A 23 -9.56 -3.68 -12.21
CA LYS A 23 -11.01 -3.79 -11.95
C LYS A 23 -11.49 -2.85 -10.84
N HIS A 24 -10.59 -2.39 -10.00
CA HIS A 24 -10.86 -1.53 -8.84
C HIS A 24 -9.80 -0.42 -8.78
N PRO A 25 -9.81 0.53 -9.73
CA PRO A 25 -8.75 1.53 -9.85
C PRO A 25 -8.65 2.45 -8.64
N GLU A 26 -9.74 2.67 -7.92
CA GLU A 26 -9.76 3.51 -6.71
C GLU A 26 -8.86 2.96 -5.59
N LEU A 27 -8.64 1.63 -5.54
CA LEU A 27 -7.70 1.05 -4.57
C LEU A 27 -6.29 1.64 -4.70
N SER A 28 -5.82 1.85 -5.91
CA SER A 28 -4.49 2.41 -6.16
C SER A 28 -4.50 3.93 -6.30
N LEU A 29 -5.55 4.53 -6.84
CA LEU A 29 -5.66 5.99 -7.01
C LEU A 29 -5.93 6.70 -5.68
N ALA A 30 -7.07 6.41 -5.07
CA ALA A 30 -7.42 6.99 -3.77
C ALA A 30 -6.67 6.31 -2.63
N GLY A 31 -6.69 4.97 -2.56
CA GLY A 31 -5.98 4.21 -1.53
C GLY A 31 -4.45 4.32 -1.60
N GLY A 32 -3.88 4.64 -2.76
CA GLY A 32 -2.45 4.91 -2.94
C GLY A 32 -2.02 6.31 -2.51
N SER A 33 -2.96 7.18 -2.14
CA SER A 33 -2.71 8.58 -1.80
C SER A 33 -2.89 8.84 -0.30
N ARG A 34 -2.03 9.67 0.27
CA ARG A 34 -2.16 10.17 1.65
C ARG A 34 -1.61 11.58 1.80
N GLU A 35 -2.10 12.30 2.80
CA GLU A 35 -1.57 13.59 3.20
C GLU A 35 -0.34 13.38 4.10
N GLY A 36 0.81 13.92 3.69
CA GLY A 36 2.04 13.86 4.45
C GLY A 36 2.79 12.53 4.45
N SER A 37 3.95 12.53 5.05
CA SER A 37 4.80 11.35 5.24
C SER A 37 5.53 11.41 6.58
N HIS A 38 5.58 10.27 7.27
CA HIS A 38 6.25 10.14 8.56
C HIS A 38 7.78 9.98 8.44
N PHE A 39 8.26 9.48 7.31
CA PHE A 39 9.67 9.13 7.15
C PHE A 39 10.55 10.36 6.86
N GLY A 40 11.28 10.82 7.90
CA GLY A 40 12.33 11.81 7.76
C GLY A 40 11.89 13.26 7.58
N LYS A 41 10.59 13.58 7.70
CA LYS A 41 10.05 14.93 7.60
C LYS A 41 9.20 15.28 8.81
N LYS A 42 9.03 16.62 9.05
CA LYS A 42 8.18 17.14 10.10
C LYS A 42 6.74 16.62 9.97
N GLU A 43 6.06 16.39 11.08
CA GLU A 43 4.70 15.85 11.17
C GLU A 43 3.62 16.65 10.39
N ASN A 44 3.94 17.82 9.87
CA ASN A 44 3.05 18.73 9.13
C ASN A 44 3.56 18.97 7.71
N ASP A 45 3.98 17.93 7.02
CA ASP A 45 4.28 18.03 5.59
C ASP A 45 2.95 17.98 4.81
N ASP A 46 2.51 19.15 4.31
CA ASP A 46 1.27 19.28 3.52
C ASP A 46 1.38 18.66 2.11
N SER A 47 2.49 17.97 1.81
CA SER A 47 2.65 17.31 0.52
C SER A 47 1.73 16.07 0.41
N VAL A 48 1.02 15.97 -0.70
CA VAL A 48 0.27 14.74 -1.03
C VAL A 48 1.26 13.70 -1.56
N TYR A 49 1.31 12.56 -0.89
CA TYR A 49 2.11 11.41 -1.30
C TYR A 49 1.21 10.41 -2.02
N SER A 50 1.41 10.24 -3.33
CA SER A 50 0.59 9.34 -4.15
C SER A 50 1.47 8.49 -5.05
N HIS A 51 1.59 7.21 -4.74
CA HIS A 51 2.37 6.23 -5.51
C HIS A 51 1.77 4.83 -5.41
N PHE A 52 1.84 4.10 -6.49
CA PHE A 52 1.56 2.66 -6.55
C PHE A 52 2.38 2.03 -7.69
N TYR A 53 2.51 0.72 -7.65
CA TYR A 53 3.13 -0.05 -8.73
C TYR A 53 2.07 -0.47 -9.75
N THR A 54 2.32 -0.17 -11.03
CA THR A 54 1.48 -0.70 -12.12
C THR A 54 1.67 -2.22 -12.24
N GLN A 55 0.71 -2.91 -12.85
CA GLN A 55 0.84 -4.35 -13.12
C GLN A 55 2.09 -4.68 -13.96
N ALA A 56 2.47 -3.78 -14.89
CA ALA A 56 3.69 -3.94 -15.67
C ALA A 56 4.94 -3.88 -14.77
N GLN A 57 5.01 -2.92 -13.84
CA GLN A 57 6.12 -2.82 -12.89
C GLN A 57 6.17 -4.01 -11.91
N LEU A 58 5.02 -4.48 -11.43
CA LEU A 58 4.97 -5.67 -10.56
C LEU A 58 5.47 -6.92 -11.29
N LYS A 59 5.11 -7.06 -12.57
CA LYS A 59 5.61 -8.13 -13.43
C LYS A 59 7.12 -8.03 -13.63
N GLU A 60 7.64 -6.84 -13.96
CA GLU A 60 9.08 -6.59 -14.12
C GLU A 60 9.86 -6.95 -12.85
N ILE A 61 9.37 -6.53 -11.66
CA ILE A 61 9.98 -6.89 -10.37
C ILE A 61 10.00 -8.41 -10.19
N SER A 62 8.89 -9.10 -10.50
CA SER A 62 8.79 -10.55 -10.37
C SER A 62 9.77 -11.26 -11.32
N GLU A 63 9.88 -10.83 -12.57
CA GLU A 63 10.82 -11.38 -13.56
C GLU A 63 12.27 -11.15 -13.14
N TYR A 64 12.60 -9.94 -12.69
CA TYR A 64 13.92 -9.59 -12.16
C TYR A 64 14.34 -10.46 -10.98
N CYS A 65 13.43 -10.71 -10.05
CA CYS A 65 13.65 -11.58 -8.90
C CYS A 65 13.84 -13.04 -9.35
N LYS A 66 13.00 -13.53 -10.25
CA LYS A 66 13.05 -14.89 -10.77
C LYS A 66 14.39 -15.21 -11.45
N GLU A 67 14.95 -14.29 -12.24
CA GLU A 67 16.28 -14.44 -12.84
C GLU A 67 17.41 -14.61 -11.82
N ARG A 68 17.15 -14.21 -10.56
CA ARG A 68 18.08 -14.28 -9.43
C ARG A 68 17.73 -15.35 -8.42
N TYR A 69 16.82 -16.25 -8.80
CA TYR A 69 16.33 -17.32 -7.92
C TYR A 69 15.70 -16.79 -6.62
N ILE A 70 15.04 -15.63 -6.70
CA ILE A 70 14.30 -15.01 -5.60
C ILE A 70 12.81 -15.16 -5.89
N GLU A 71 12.08 -15.78 -4.98
CA GLU A 71 10.62 -15.85 -5.03
C GLU A 71 10.01 -14.59 -4.42
N VAL A 72 9.08 -13.96 -5.13
CA VAL A 72 8.33 -12.80 -4.64
C VAL A 72 7.05 -13.28 -3.96
N ILE A 73 6.87 -12.90 -2.71
CA ILE A 73 5.66 -13.18 -1.92
C ILE A 73 4.93 -11.85 -1.72
N PRO A 74 3.88 -11.54 -2.50
CA PRO A 74 3.10 -10.33 -2.30
C PRO A 74 2.23 -10.46 -1.05
N GLU A 75 2.17 -9.39 -0.25
CA GLU A 75 1.32 -9.27 0.92
C GLU A 75 0.28 -8.18 0.72
N ILE A 76 -0.97 -8.53 0.99
CA ILE A 76 -2.11 -7.61 1.05
C ILE A 76 -2.87 -7.91 2.33
N ASP A 77 -2.89 -6.93 3.25
CA ASP A 77 -3.50 -7.06 4.56
C ASP A 77 -4.99 -6.76 4.53
N ILE A 78 -5.79 -7.70 5.02
CA ILE A 78 -7.22 -7.58 5.29
C ILE A 78 -7.65 -8.58 6.38
N PRO A 79 -8.62 -8.23 7.24
CA PRO A 79 -9.30 -6.92 7.39
C PRO A 79 -8.50 -5.90 8.22
N GLY A 80 -7.42 -6.32 8.88
CA GLY A 80 -6.51 -5.43 9.59
C GLY A 80 -5.71 -4.56 8.62
N HIS A 81 -5.23 -3.42 9.10
CA HIS A 81 -4.41 -2.48 8.30
C HIS A 81 -5.09 -2.01 7.00
N ALA A 82 -6.42 -1.81 7.05
CA ALA A 82 -7.24 -1.58 5.86
C ALA A 82 -7.63 -0.10 5.64
N SER A 83 -7.08 0.86 6.40
CA SER A 83 -7.49 2.26 6.30
C SER A 83 -7.35 2.82 4.88
N ALA A 84 -6.32 2.41 4.13
CA ALA A 84 -6.17 2.82 2.72
C ALA A 84 -7.24 2.22 1.81
N ILE A 85 -7.71 1.00 2.08
CA ILE A 85 -8.81 0.36 1.36
C ILE A 85 -10.12 1.09 1.67
N LEU A 86 -10.37 1.40 2.95
CA LEU A 86 -11.56 2.12 3.40
C LEU A 86 -11.57 3.59 2.92
N GLN A 87 -10.40 4.18 2.67
CA GLN A 87 -10.31 5.49 2.01
C GLN A 87 -10.83 5.43 0.58
N ALA A 88 -10.52 4.34 -0.14
CA ALA A 88 -10.99 4.12 -1.51
C ALA A 88 -12.46 3.70 -1.58
N TYR A 89 -12.91 2.90 -0.62
CA TYR A 89 -14.26 2.33 -0.55
C TYR A 89 -14.86 2.49 0.86
N PRO A 90 -15.33 3.70 1.21
CA PRO A 90 -15.87 3.99 2.54
C PRO A 90 -17.09 3.13 2.92
N GLU A 91 -17.83 2.62 1.93
CA GLU A 91 -18.97 1.75 2.12
C GLU A 91 -18.64 0.39 2.76
N LEU A 92 -17.36 -0.01 2.73
CA LEU A 92 -16.86 -1.22 3.39
C LEU A 92 -16.61 -1.02 4.88
N SER A 93 -16.57 0.23 5.35
CA SER A 93 -16.43 0.53 6.78
C SER A 93 -17.69 0.12 7.56
N CYS A 94 -17.51 -0.51 8.73
CA CYS A 94 -18.60 -0.87 9.62
C CYS A 94 -19.44 0.34 10.06
N ASN A 95 -18.80 1.48 10.24
CA ASN A 95 -19.43 2.73 10.66
C ASN A 95 -19.89 3.61 9.50
N LYS A 96 -19.59 3.22 8.26
CA LYS A 96 -19.84 4.02 7.04
C LYS A 96 -19.25 5.44 7.12
N GLU A 97 -18.26 5.66 7.95
CA GLU A 97 -17.53 6.91 8.07
C GLU A 97 -16.40 6.96 7.05
N GLN A 98 -16.05 8.17 6.60
CA GLN A 98 -14.92 8.35 5.71
C GLN A 98 -13.61 8.14 6.48
N VAL A 99 -12.90 7.08 6.14
CA VAL A 99 -11.58 6.76 6.68
C VAL A 99 -10.52 7.39 5.76
N LYS A 100 -9.42 7.87 6.34
CA LYS A 100 -8.26 8.36 5.61
C LYS A 100 -7.07 7.43 5.86
N ALA A 101 -6.25 7.23 4.84
CA ALA A 101 -4.98 6.52 4.98
C ALA A 101 -4.09 7.20 6.04
N LYS A 102 -3.44 6.40 6.86
CA LYS A 102 -2.66 6.88 8.00
C LYS A 102 -1.29 7.40 7.55
N THR A 103 -0.78 8.38 8.26
CA THR A 103 0.57 8.94 8.04
C THR A 103 1.61 8.38 9.01
N ARG A 104 1.17 7.71 10.06
CA ARG A 104 2.02 7.16 11.13
C ARG A 104 1.95 5.64 11.18
N GLN A 105 2.98 5.04 11.77
CA GLN A 105 2.91 3.65 12.21
C GLN A 105 2.15 3.56 13.53
N GLY A 106 1.40 2.47 13.72
CA GLY A 106 0.68 2.23 14.97
C GLY A 106 -0.52 1.30 14.77
N ILE A 107 -1.20 1.03 15.86
CA ILE A 107 -2.49 0.33 15.87
C ILE A 107 -3.57 1.40 15.92
N PHE A 108 -4.41 1.44 14.92
CA PHE A 108 -5.52 2.39 14.82
C PHE A 108 -6.85 1.66 15.03
N LYS A 109 -7.79 2.35 15.67
CA LYS A 109 -9.17 1.88 15.78
C LYS A 109 -9.97 2.56 14.65
N ASP A 110 -10.33 1.80 13.65
CA ASP A 110 -11.18 2.23 12.53
C ASP A 110 -12.59 1.68 12.70
#